data_2fac435d5b43c6046836472cee8b2a8f
#
_entry.id   2fac435d5b43c6046836472cee8b2a8f
#
_cell.length_a   1.000
_cell.length_b   1.000
_cell.length_c   1.000
_cell.angle_alpha   90.00
_cell.angle_beta   90.00
_cell.angle_gamma   90.00
#
_symmetry.space_group_name_H-M   'P 1'
#
loop_
_entity.id
_entity.type
_entity.pdbx_description
1 polymer ?
#
loop_
_entity_poly.entity_id
_entity_poly.type
_entity_poly.pdbx_seq_one_letter_code
_entity_poly.pdbx_strand_id
1 'polypeptide(L)'
;KKLIRRTIAFVSQNEGKKPVLTGALFEIKNNYLNVVASDGHRLAVVKEEINDNVENNKLVVPGMTLRELLKILKDDEENVDIIVSDRTVLFDFGYYQVYSRLLDGEFLKYDAIISVVNTLNVVVEKSLITDSLERALLLINDDISAKSENKVPVRFNIGYDKIDVSCITGKGQVNDTVPVELDGDNLLIGFNCRFLLDALSACDEEKVKMEFSAPTSGCFIKSVEGDDSYIYMILPVRLYN
;
A
#
# COMPACT_ATOMS: atom_id res chain seq x y z
N LYS A 1 -13.81 7.83 3.41
CA LYS A 1 -12.57 8.63 3.34
C LYS A 1 -11.35 7.78 3.71
N LYS A 2 -11.37 7.11 4.88
CA LYS A 2 -10.26 6.25 5.38
C LYS A 2 -9.80 5.22 4.34
N LEU A 3 -10.74 4.44 3.73
CA LEU A 3 -10.44 3.44 2.71
C LEU A 3 -9.69 4.03 1.50
N ILE A 4 -10.15 5.17 0.99
CA ILE A 4 -9.51 5.85 -0.16
C ILE A 4 -8.13 6.37 0.24
N ARG A 5 -8.00 7.04 1.40
CA ARG A 5 -6.72 7.57 1.91
C ARG A 5 -5.66 6.46 2.03
N ARG A 6 -6.05 5.30 2.55
CA ARG A 6 -5.16 4.15 2.75
C ARG A 6 -4.76 3.44 1.45
N THR A 7 -5.45 3.67 0.33
CA THR A 7 -5.20 2.94 -0.93
C THR A 7 -4.68 3.82 -2.06
N ILE A 8 -4.94 5.13 -2.04
CA ILE A 8 -4.69 6.04 -3.17
C ILE A 8 -3.23 6.11 -3.61
N ALA A 9 -2.27 5.93 -2.70
CA ALA A 9 -0.84 5.91 -3.01
C ALA A 9 -0.42 4.71 -3.86
N PHE A 10 -1.22 3.63 -3.85
CA PHE A 10 -0.95 2.39 -4.57
C PHE A 10 -1.56 2.37 -5.97
N VAL A 11 -2.38 3.35 -6.32
CA VAL A 11 -2.95 3.50 -7.66
C VAL A 11 -1.84 3.85 -8.66
N SER A 12 -1.79 3.15 -9.80
CA SER A 12 -0.84 3.44 -10.87
C SER A 12 -1.02 4.87 -11.40
N GLN A 13 0.09 5.58 -11.60
CA GLN A 13 0.07 6.90 -12.23
C GLN A 13 0.18 6.83 -13.75
N ASN A 14 0.51 5.68 -14.28
CA ASN A 14 0.70 5.45 -15.71
C ASN A 14 -0.35 4.48 -16.24
N GLU A 15 -0.96 4.80 -17.37
CA GLU A 15 -1.94 3.93 -18.03
C GLU A 15 -1.34 2.59 -18.46
N GLY A 16 -0.07 2.56 -18.87
CA GLY A 16 0.70 1.37 -19.19
C GLY A 16 -0.07 0.32 -19.99
N LYS A 17 0.22 -0.97 -19.73
CA LYS A 17 -0.47 -2.12 -20.34
C LYS A 17 -1.81 -2.48 -19.67
N LYS A 18 -2.08 -1.92 -18.51
CA LYS A 18 -3.28 -2.23 -17.69
C LYS A 18 -3.91 -0.93 -17.17
N PRO A 19 -4.69 -0.23 -18.01
CA PRO A 19 -5.33 1.03 -17.60
C PRO A 19 -6.20 0.90 -16.34
N VAL A 20 -6.79 -0.27 -16.10
CA VAL A 20 -7.61 -0.55 -14.92
C VAL A 20 -6.86 -0.30 -13.59
N LEU A 21 -5.52 -0.40 -13.58
CA LEU A 21 -4.69 -0.12 -12.39
C LEU A 21 -4.52 1.38 -12.11
N THR A 22 -4.97 2.28 -13.01
CA THR A 22 -5.02 3.72 -12.73
C THR A 22 -6.22 4.12 -11.85
N GLY A 23 -6.99 3.13 -11.39
CA GLY A 23 -8.06 3.25 -10.42
C GLY A 23 -7.92 2.29 -9.26
N ALA A 24 -8.86 2.35 -8.33
CA ALA A 24 -9.01 1.37 -7.27
C ALA A 24 -10.30 0.58 -7.45
N LEU A 25 -10.21 -0.72 -7.20
CA LEU A 25 -11.35 -1.62 -7.15
C LEU A 25 -12.11 -1.39 -5.85
N PHE A 26 -13.40 -1.18 -5.96
CA PHE A 26 -14.37 -1.24 -4.86
C PHE A 26 -15.14 -2.55 -5.04
N GLU A 27 -14.98 -3.45 -4.10
CA GLU A 27 -15.63 -4.77 -4.14
C GLU A 27 -16.44 -4.97 -2.86
N ILE A 28 -17.76 -5.15 -3.04
CA ILE A 28 -18.64 -5.57 -1.97
C ILE A 28 -18.71 -7.09 -1.99
N LYS A 29 -18.26 -7.71 -0.91
CA LYS A 29 -18.21 -9.17 -0.76
C LYS A 29 -18.32 -9.55 0.72
N ASN A 30 -19.25 -10.48 1.04
CA ASN A 30 -19.43 -11.02 2.39
C ASN A 30 -19.63 -9.94 3.47
N ASN A 31 -20.44 -8.93 3.22
CA ASN A 31 -20.71 -7.78 4.10
C ASN A 31 -19.49 -6.88 4.36
N TYR A 32 -18.46 -6.96 3.52
CA TYR A 32 -17.34 -6.05 3.55
C TYR A 32 -17.25 -5.23 2.26
N LEU A 33 -16.93 -3.97 2.40
CA LEU A 33 -16.42 -3.16 1.31
C LEU A 33 -14.89 -3.27 1.30
N ASN A 34 -14.36 -3.92 0.27
CA ASN A 34 -12.93 -3.98 0.02
C ASN A 34 -12.56 -2.88 -0.98
N VAL A 35 -11.57 -2.07 -0.65
CA VAL A 35 -10.96 -1.13 -1.59
C VAL A 35 -9.54 -1.61 -1.88
N VAL A 36 -9.28 -1.89 -3.17
CA VAL A 36 -8.03 -2.51 -3.60
C VAL A 36 -7.35 -1.65 -4.65
N ALA A 37 -6.07 -1.35 -4.47
CA ALA A 37 -5.25 -0.61 -5.42
C ALA A 37 -3.91 -1.28 -5.66
N SER A 38 -3.38 -1.18 -6.88
CA SER A 38 -2.06 -1.72 -7.23
C SER A 38 -1.46 -0.96 -8.42
N ASP A 39 -0.14 -0.82 -8.45
CA ASP A 39 0.61 -0.33 -9.61
C ASP A 39 1.42 -1.44 -10.31
N GLY A 40 1.22 -2.70 -9.88
CA GLY A 40 1.94 -3.88 -10.36
C GLY A 40 3.22 -4.21 -9.60
N HIS A 41 3.69 -3.31 -8.72
CA HIS A 41 4.86 -3.52 -7.84
C HIS A 41 4.47 -3.58 -6.37
N ARG A 42 3.32 -3.06 -6.03
CA ARG A 42 2.75 -3.06 -4.69
C ARG A 42 1.23 -3.15 -4.76
N LEU A 43 0.64 -3.59 -3.67
CA LEU A 43 -0.80 -3.81 -3.55
C LEU A 43 -1.26 -3.30 -2.19
N ALA A 44 -2.39 -2.61 -2.17
CA ALA A 44 -3.14 -2.29 -0.96
C ALA A 44 -4.49 -2.98 -1.02
N VAL A 45 -4.86 -3.67 0.03
CA VAL A 45 -6.22 -4.18 0.29
C VAL A 45 -6.65 -3.62 1.62
N VAL A 46 -7.72 -2.85 1.62
CA VAL A 46 -8.29 -2.28 2.86
C VAL A 46 -9.76 -2.63 2.88
N LYS A 47 -10.24 -3.15 4.01
CA LYS A 47 -11.63 -3.57 4.15
C LYS A 47 -12.31 -2.89 5.34
N GLU A 48 -13.61 -2.68 5.21
CA GLU A 48 -14.48 -2.19 6.26
C GLU A 48 -15.79 -2.97 6.21
N GLU A 49 -16.33 -3.30 7.37
CA GLU A 49 -17.62 -3.98 7.47
C GLU A 49 -18.75 -3.01 7.10
N ILE A 50 -19.70 -3.48 6.29
CA ILE A 50 -20.92 -2.74 5.94
C ILE A 50 -22.12 -3.42 6.58
N ASN A 51 -22.89 -2.64 7.33
CA ASN A 51 -24.06 -3.14 8.08
C ASN A 51 -25.32 -3.30 7.21
N ASP A 52 -25.26 -2.88 5.95
CA ASP A 52 -26.39 -2.95 5.02
C ASP A 52 -26.35 -4.25 4.21
N ASN A 53 -27.53 -4.83 3.96
CA ASN A 53 -27.69 -5.94 3.02
C ASN A 53 -27.51 -5.44 1.58
N VAL A 54 -26.27 -5.18 1.19
CA VAL A 54 -25.89 -4.73 -0.16
C VAL A 54 -25.49 -5.94 -0.99
N GLU A 55 -26.00 -6.03 -2.22
CA GLU A 55 -25.60 -7.07 -3.15
C GLU A 55 -24.10 -6.99 -3.49
N ASN A 56 -23.48 -8.17 -3.66
CA ASN A 56 -22.10 -8.26 -4.10
C ASN A 56 -21.93 -7.52 -5.42
N ASN A 57 -20.98 -6.59 -5.47
CA ASN A 57 -20.72 -5.77 -6.64
C ASN A 57 -19.22 -5.45 -6.74
N LYS A 58 -18.76 -5.15 -7.97
CA LYS A 58 -17.38 -4.76 -8.26
C LYS A 58 -17.38 -3.60 -9.24
N LEU A 59 -16.65 -2.55 -8.90
CA LEU A 59 -16.45 -1.41 -9.78
C LEU A 59 -15.03 -0.85 -9.60
N VAL A 60 -14.45 -0.34 -10.68
CA VAL A 60 -13.14 0.31 -10.62
C VAL A 60 -13.30 1.80 -10.82
N VAL A 61 -13.05 2.55 -9.74
CA VAL A 61 -13.15 4.01 -9.72
C VAL A 61 -11.80 4.62 -10.11
N PRO A 62 -11.74 5.57 -11.08
CA PRO A 62 -10.49 6.21 -11.47
C PRO A 62 -9.79 6.90 -10.30
N GLY A 63 -8.47 6.77 -10.21
CA GLY A 63 -7.67 7.39 -9.16
C GLY A 63 -7.77 8.92 -9.13
N MET A 64 -8.01 9.55 -10.29
CA MET A 64 -8.28 10.99 -10.36
C MET A 64 -9.56 11.34 -9.58
N THR A 65 -10.66 10.61 -9.82
CA THR A 65 -11.92 10.78 -9.08
C THR A 65 -11.72 10.59 -7.58
N LEU A 66 -10.97 9.53 -7.19
CA LEU A 66 -10.70 9.26 -5.78
C LEU A 66 -9.90 10.37 -5.09
N ARG A 67 -8.93 10.98 -5.80
CA ARG A 67 -8.18 12.13 -5.28
C ARG A 67 -9.06 13.36 -5.08
N GLU A 68 -10.01 13.61 -5.99
CA GLU A 68 -10.98 14.71 -5.82
C GLU A 68 -11.94 14.41 -4.66
N LEU A 69 -12.44 13.18 -4.55
CA LEU A 69 -13.27 12.76 -3.43
C LEU A 69 -12.58 12.97 -2.07
N LEU A 70 -11.27 12.69 -1.95
CA LEU A 70 -10.52 12.92 -0.72
C LEU A 70 -10.52 14.38 -0.27
N LYS A 71 -10.56 15.33 -1.22
CA LYS A 71 -10.61 16.78 -0.90
C LYS A 71 -11.99 17.21 -0.39
N ILE A 72 -13.02 16.50 -0.83
CA ILE A 72 -14.42 16.85 -0.55
C ILE A 72 -14.92 16.14 0.71
N LEU A 73 -14.56 14.84 0.87
CA LEU A 73 -14.97 14.03 2.02
C LEU A 73 -14.45 14.63 3.33
N LYS A 74 -15.36 14.95 4.21
CA LYS A 74 -15.04 15.42 5.57
C LYS A 74 -14.77 14.22 6.49
N ASP A 75 -14.15 14.48 7.65
CA ASP A 75 -14.00 13.50 8.73
C ASP A 75 -15.14 13.69 9.74
N ASP A 76 -16.38 13.55 9.26
CA ASP A 76 -17.62 13.62 10.02
C ASP A 76 -18.47 12.37 9.75
N GLU A 77 -19.62 12.28 10.41
CA GLU A 77 -20.55 11.16 10.29
C GLU A 77 -21.56 11.34 9.12
N GLU A 78 -21.33 12.30 8.19
CA GLU A 78 -22.20 12.47 7.04
C GLU A 78 -22.06 11.29 6.09
N ASN A 79 -23.17 10.71 5.69
CA ASN A 79 -23.22 9.63 4.71
C ASN A 79 -23.06 10.18 3.29
N VAL A 80 -22.53 9.36 2.43
CA VAL A 80 -22.44 9.58 0.98
C VAL A 80 -23.14 8.43 0.28
N ASP A 81 -24.17 8.74 -0.49
CA ASP A 81 -24.84 7.73 -1.29
C ASP A 81 -24.01 7.42 -2.54
N ILE A 82 -23.76 6.12 -2.76
CA ILE A 82 -23.01 5.65 -3.93
C ILE A 82 -23.97 4.93 -4.87
N ILE A 83 -24.30 5.59 -5.97
CA ILE A 83 -25.23 5.06 -6.98
C ILE A 83 -24.40 4.56 -8.16
N VAL A 84 -24.50 3.25 -8.44
CA VAL A 84 -23.72 2.58 -9.47
C VAL A 84 -24.61 2.25 -10.66
N SER A 85 -24.13 2.54 -11.86
CA SER A 85 -24.70 2.14 -13.13
C SER A 85 -23.65 1.33 -13.91
N ASP A 86 -23.98 0.78 -15.08
CA ASP A 86 -23.10 -0.11 -15.86
C ASP A 86 -21.70 0.46 -16.13
N ARG A 87 -21.60 1.78 -16.38
CA ARG A 87 -20.33 2.44 -16.73
C ARG A 87 -20.01 3.69 -15.94
N THR A 88 -20.84 3.99 -14.95
CA THR A 88 -20.72 5.24 -14.21
C THR A 88 -21.01 5.03 -12.73
N VAL A 89 -20.44 5.86 -11.90
CA VAL A 89 -20.73 5.97 -10.47
C VAL A 89 -21.05 7.42 -10.14
N LEU A 90 -22.03 7.61 -9.29
CA LEU A 90 -22.44 8.89 -8.73
C LEU A 90 -22.20 8.82 -7.22
N PHE A 91 -21.46 9.79 -6.68
CA PHE A 91 -21.33 10.04 -5.25
C PHE A 91 -22.20 11.24 -4.91
N ASP A 92 -23.29 11.02 -4.18
CA ASP A 92 -24.26 12.03 -3.79
C ASP A 92 -24.04 12.42 -2.34
N PHE A 93 -23.74 13.71 -2.14
CA PHE A 93 -23.52 14.35 -0.84
C PHE A 93 -24.74 15.17 -0.38
N GLY A 94 -25.87 15.05 -1.10
CA GLY A 94 -27.11 15.78 -0.84
C GLY A 94 -27.14 17.20 -1.43
N TYR A 95 -26.10 17.99 -1.22
CA TYR A 95 -25.99 19.38 -1.73
C TYR A 95 -25.09 19.53 -2.96
N TYR A 96 -24.28 18.53 -3.29
CA TYR A 96 -23.56 18.41 -4.56
C TYR A 96 -23.32 16.94 -4.89
N GLN A 97 -23.00 16.69 -6.15
CA GLN A 97 -22.83 15.34 -6.70
C GLN A 97 -21.54 15.26 -7.49
N VAL A 98 -20.83 14.13 -7.35
CA VAL A 98 -19.64 13.81 -8.14
C VAL A 98 -19.94 12.65 -9.06
N TYR A 99 -19.87 12.90 -10.36
CA TYR A 99 -20.12 11.93 -11.40
C TYR A 99 -18.82 11.43 -12.01
N SER A 100 -18.63 10.12 -12.13
CA SER A 100 -17.43 9.54 -12.72
C SER A 100 -17.75 8.38 -13.65
N ARG A 101 -16.96 8.23 -14.70
CA ARG A 101 -16.94 6.98 -15.49
C ARG A 101 -16.10 5.95 -14.76
N LEU A 102 -16.54 4.69 -14.79
CA LEU A 102 -15.79 3.56 -14.30
C LEU A 102 -14.69 3.15 -15.30
N LEU A 103 -13.62 2.55 -14.80
CA LEU A 103 -12.62 1.94 -15.65
C LEU A 103 -13.06 0.54 -16.05
N ASP A 104 -13.03 0.26 -17.35
CA ASP A 104 -13.33 -1.07 -17.90
C ASP A 104 -12.12 -2.00 -17.76
N GLY A 105 -12.37 -3.27 -17.52
CA GLY A 105 -11.37 -4.33 -17.51
C GLY A 105 -11.37 -5.18 -16.24
N GLU A 106 -10.73 -6.34 -16.33
CA GLU A 106 -10.57 -7.24 -15.17
C GLU A 106 -9.44 -6.75 -14.27
N PHE A 107 -9.76 -6.48 -12.99
CA PHE A 107 -8.77 -6.14 -11.98
C PHE A 107 -7.95 -7.38 -11.57
N LEU A 108 -6.88 -7.18 -10.81
CA LEU A 108 -6.02 -8.26 -10.31
C LEU A 108 -6.81 -9.24 -9.43
N LYS A 109 -6.51 -10.53 -9.54
CA LYS A 109 -6.98 -11.57 -8.61
C LYS A 109 -6.19 -11.48 -7.30
N TYR A 110 -6.44 -10.44 -6.54
CA TYR A 110 -5.66 -10.09 -5.34
C TYR A 110 -5.78 -11.11 -4.21
N ASP A 111 -6.90 -11.86 -4.13
CA ASP A 111 -7.09 -12.91 -3.12
C ASP A 111 -5.95 -13.93 -3.14
N ALA A 112 -5.49 -14.34 -4.32
CA ALA A 112 -4.37 -15.27 -4.46
C ALA A 112 -3.03 -14.67 -4.03
N ILE A 113 -2.87 -13.34 -4.15
CA ILE A 113 -1.64 -12.63 -3.77
C ILE A 113 -1.55 -12.53 -2.25
N ILE A 114 -2.66 -12.21 -1.56
CA ILE A 114 -2.67 -12.01 -0.11
C ILE A 114 -2.76 -13.31 0.71
N SER A 115 -3.04 -14.44 0.06
CA SER A 115 -3.14 -15.76 0.70
C SER A 115 -1.79 -16.45 0.93
N VAL A 116 -0.69 -15.78 0.67
CA VAL A 116 0.66 -16.34 0.84
C VAL A 116 0.97 -16.49 2.34
N VAL A 117 1.49 -17.66 2.72
CA VAL A 117 1.97 -17.91 4.09
C VAL A 117 3.39 -17.37 4.21
N ASN A 118 3.61 -16.48 5.16
CA ASN A 118 4.92 -15.93 5.48
C ASN A 118 5.50 -16.65 6.71
N THR A 119 6.83 -16.83 6.74
CA THR A 119 7.54 -17.58 7.77
C THR A 119 8.37 -16.73 8.71
N LEU A 120 8.61 -15.47 8.35
CA LEU A 120 9.34 -14.49 9.14
C LEU A 120 8.39 -13.34 9.50
N ASN A 121 8.20 -13.11 10.79
CA ASN A 121 7.36 -12.05 11.34
C ASN A 121 8.20 -11.04 12.08
N VAL A 122 7.99 -9.77 11.82
CA VAL A 122 8.71 -8.65 12.42
C VAL A 122 7.70 -7.64 12.93
N VAL A 123 7.71 -7.35 14.21
CA VAL A 123 6.95 -6.22 14.80
C VAL A 123 7.89 -5.07 15.05
N VAL A 124 7.57 -3.91 14.52
CA VAL A 124 8.43 -2.73 14.57
C VAL A 124 7.64 -1.47 14.94
N GLU A 125 8.27 -0.58 15.71
CA GLU A 125 7.78 0.79 15.93
C GLU A 125 7.79 1.54 14.59
N LYS A 126 6.61 1.98 14.14
CA LYS A 126 6.44 2.65 12.84
C LYS A 126 7.32 3.90 12.71
N SER A 127 7.43 4.70 13.76
CA SER A 127 8.25 5.92 13.77
C SER A 127 9.72 5.60 13.49
N LEU A 128 10.31 4.59 14.15
CA LEU A 128 11.73 4.27 14.01
C LEU A 128 12.09 3.82 12.61
N ILE A 129 11.28 2.94 12.02
CA ILE A 129 11.54 2.47 10.65
C ILE A 129 11.27 3.57 9.62
N THR A 130 10.25 4.41 9.83
CA THR A 130 9.94 5.57 8.97
C THR A 130 11.09 6.56 8.97
N ASP A 131 11.61 6.97 10.12
CA ASP A 131 12.73 7.91 10.25
C ASP A 131 13.98 7.41 9.52
N SER A 132 14.26 6.10 9.61
CA SER A 132 15.39 5.47 8.92
C SER A 132 15.20 5.51 7.39
N LEU A 133 14.00 5.18 6.92
CA LEU A 133 13.66 5.23 5.50
C LEU A 133 13.64 6.66 4.95
N GLU A 134 13.22 7.65 5.72
CA GLU A 134 13.25 9.06 5.32
C GLU A 134 14.68 9.54 5.12
N ARG A 135 15.61 9.19 6.02
CA ARG A 135 17.05 9.47 5.85
C ARG A 135 17.60 8.84 4.56
N ALA A 136 17.26 7.57 4.30
CA ALA A 136 17.63 6.90 3.06
C ALA A 136 17.04 7.60 1.83
N LEU A 137 15.77 8.01 1.89
CA LEU A 137 15.08 8.69 0.79
C LEU A 137 15.71 10.06 0.49
N LEU A 138 16.15 10.81 1.49
CA LEU A 138 16.87 12.08 1.28
C LEU A 138 18.14 11.85 0.46
N LEU A 139 18.94 10.83 0.80
CA LEU A 139 20.15 10.48 0.07
C LEU A 139 19.85 10.03 -1.37
N ILE A 140 18.81 9.22 -1.59
CA ILE A 140 18.37 8.78 -2.92
C ILE A 140 17.92 9.97 -3.76
N ASN A 141 17.19 10.92 -3.17
CA ASN A 141 16.70 12.09 -3.89
C ASN A 141 17.80 13.10 -4.25
N ASP A 142 18.90 13.15 -3.51
CA ASP A 142 20.06 14.00 -3.78
C ASP A 142 20.93 13.46 -4.93
N ASP A 143 20.85 12.18 -5.23
CA ASP A 143 21.55 11.54 -6.34
C ASP A 143 20.68 11.52 -7.60
N ILE A 144 21.02 12.36 -8.57
CA ILE A 144 20.27 12.50 -9.84
C ILE A 144 20.23 11.18 -10.61
N SER A 145 21.29 10.37 -10.56
CA SER A 145 21.35 9.07 -11.22
C SER A 145 20.48 8.02 -10.54
N ALA A 146 20.41 8.06 -9.23
CA ALA A 146 19.52 7.20 -8.42
C ALA A 146 18.04 7.55 -8.62
N LYS A 147 17.74 8.86 -8.75
CA LYS A 147 16.37 9.38 -8.89
C LYS A 147 15.72 9.01 -10.22
N SER A 148 16.49 8.99 -11.32
CA SER A 148 15.94 8.79 -12.67
C SER A 148 15.37 7.39 -12.93
N GLU A 149 15.73 6.39 -12.14
CA GLU A 149 15.40 5.00 -12.44
C GLU A 149 14.83 4.19 -11.26
N ASN A 150 14.59 4.81 -10.08
CA ASN A 150 14.22 4.09 -8.84
C ASN A 150 15.14 2.88 -8.54
N LYS A 151 16.41 2.96 -8.99
CA LYS A 151 17.33 1.81 -9.05
C LYS A 151 18.07 1.55 -7.76
N VAL A 152 18.12 2.52 -6.84
CA VAL A 152 18.84 2.33 -5.58
C VAL A 152 17.87 1.74 -4.53
N PRO A 153 18.03 0.45 -4.20
CA PRO A 153 17.23 -0.17 -3.16
C PRO A 153 17.72 0.26 -1.77
N VAL A 154 16.78 0.38 -0.88
CA VAL A 154 17.05 0.27 0.54
C VAL A 154 17.17 -1.22 0.86
N ARG A 155 18.24 -1.60 1.57
CA ARG A 155 18.51 -2.98 1.99
C ARG A 155 18.10 -3.16 3.44
N PHE A 156 17.36 -4.23 3.73
CA PHE A 156 17.02 -4.69 5.07
C PHE A 156 17.80 -5.97 5.33
N ASN A 157 18.71 -5.93 6.29
CA ASN A 157 19.33 -7.12 6.87
C ASN A 157 18.62 -7.39 8.20
N ILE A 158 17.69 -8.34 8.18
CA ILE A 158 16.79 -8.66 9.29
C ILE A 158 17.41 -9.82 10.08
N GLY A 159 17.54 -9.66 11.39
CA GLY A 159 18.04 -10.71 12.27
C GLY A 159 18.48 -10.16 13.63
N TYR A 160 18.62 -11.03 14.62
CA TYR A 160 19.08 -10.67 15.96
C TYR A 160 18.26 -9.54 16.62
N ASP A 161 16.93 -9.60 16.50
CA ASP A 161 15.97 -8.61 17.04
C ASP A 161 16.20 -7.18 16.53
N LYS A 162 16.70 -7.04 15.32
CA LYS A 162 16.92 -5.77 14.63
C LYS A 162 16.77 -5.87 13.12
N ILE A 163 16.55 -4.72 12.49
CA ILE A 163 16.75 -4.51 11.07
C ILE A 163 17.91 -3.54 10.89
N ASP A 164 19.00 -3.98 10.26
CA ASP A 164 20.03 -3.07 9.76
C ASP A 164 19.56 -2.54 8.39
N VAL A 165 19.22 -1.26 8.36
CA VAL A 165 18.74 -0.55 7.17
C VAL A 165 19.92 0.12 6.50
N SER A 166 20.20 -0.19 5.23
CA SER A 166 21.29 0.44 4.51
C SER A 166 20.89 0.89 3.10
N CYS A 167 21.49 2.00 2.68
CA CYS A 167 21.33 2.55 1.34
C CYS A 167 22.69 3.15 0.89
N ILE A 168 23.12 2.82 -0.33
CA ILE A 168 24.38 3.32 -0.91
C ILE A 168 24.07 4.00 -2.24
N THR A 169 24.51 5.22 -2.40
CA THR A 169 24.40 6.00 -3.64
C THR A 169 25.78 6.56 -4.04
N GLY A 170 25.87 7.18 -5.20
CA GLY A 170 27.08 7.91 -5.61
C GLY A 170 27.43 9.11 -4.72
N LYS A 171 26.51 9.57 -3.87
CA LYS A 171 26.65 10.72 -2.96
C LYS A 171 27.03 10.34 -1.54
N GLY A 172 26.83 9.07 -1.14
CA GLY A 172 27.13 8.62 0.21
C GLY A 172 26.37 7.36 0.58
N GLN A 173 26.32 7.09 1.88
CA GLN A 173 25.62 5.93 2.42
C GLN A 173 24.88 6.27 3.70
N VAL A 174 23.78 5.56 3.94
CA VAL A 174 23.04 5.52 5.19
C VAL A 174 23.14 4.11 5.75
N ASN A 175 23.43 4.00 7.06
CA ASN A 175 23.40 2.74 7.80
C ASN A 175 22.75 3.03 9.15
N ASP A 176 21.58 2.46 9.35
CA ASP A 176 20.79 2.61 10.57
C ASP A 176 20.46 1.24 11.12
N THR A 177 20.23 1.17 12.42
CA THR A 177 19.77 -0.03 13.10
C THR A 177 18.45 0.25 13.79
N VAL A 178 17.42 -0.50 13.47
CA VAL A 178 16.07 -0.38 14.02
C VAL A 178 15.79 -1.63 14.86
N PRO A 179 15.51 -1.50 16.17
CA PRO A 179 15.13 -2.63 17.01
C PRO A 179 13.75 -3.14 16.65
N VAL A 180 13.56 -4.46 16.70
CA VAL A 180 12.32 -5.14 16.34
C VAL A 180 12.08 -6.35 17.25
N GLU A 181 10.84 -6.80 17.31
CA GLU A 181 10.49 -8.13 17.80
C GLU A 181 10.49 -9.08 16.59
N LEU A 182 11.29 -10.15 16.63
CA LEU A 182 11.52 -11.05 15.51
C LEU A 182 11.05 -12.48 15.85
N ASP A 183 10.32 -13.07 14.90
CA ASP A 183 9.97 -14.49 14.92
C ASP A 183 10.22 -15.08 13.52
N GLY A 184 11.25 -15.89 13.41
CA GLY A 184 11.71 -16.55 12.17
C GLY A 184 13.20 -16.37 11.89
N ASP A 185 13.62 -16.75 10.70
CA ASP A 185 15.01 -16.76 10.27
C ASP A 185 15.52 -15.41 9.77
N ASN A 186 16.83 -15.24 9.73
CA ASN A 186 17.46 -14.04 9.18
C ASN A 186 17.17 -13.88 7.68
N LEU A 187 17.01 -12.64 7.22
CA LEU A 187 16.71 -12.35 5.83
C LEU A 187 17.42 -11.08 5.36
N LEU A 188 18.05 -11.15 4.17
CA LEU A 188 18.53 -9.98 3.44
C LEU A 188 17.61 -9.73 2.24
N ILE A 189 17.00 -8.54 2.17
CA ILE A 189 16.01 -8.18 1.15
C ILE A 189 16.12 -6.69 0.80
N GLY A 190 15.80 -6.33 -0.45
CA GLY A 190 15.84 -4.94 -0.91
C GLY A 190 14.47 -4.42 -1.33
N PHE A 191 14.22 -3.14 -1.12
CA PHE A 191 12.96 -2.51 -1.50
C PHE A 191 13.14 -1.13 -2.12
N ASN A 192 12.13 -0.70 -2.87
CA ASN A 192 11.96 0.71 -3.19
C ASN A 192 11.57 1.46 -1.91
N CYS A 193 12.42 2.39 -1.50
CA CYS A 193 12.25 3.16 -0.26
C CYS A 193 10.90 3.89 -0.19
N ARG A 194 10.48 4.52 -1.29
CA ARG A 194 9.21 5.25 -1.38
C ARG A 194 8.01 4.34 -1.20
N PHE A 195 8.04 3.11 -1.73
CA PHE A 195 6.93 2.18 -1.60
C PHE A 195 6.71 1.74 -0.15
N LEU A 196 7.79 1.54 0.60
CA LEU A 196 7.70 1.26 2.04
C LEU A 196 7.13 2.46 2.80
N LEU A 197 7.61 3.67 2.53
CA LEU A 197 7.13 4.89 3.19
C LEU A 197 5.64 5.16 2.90
N ASP A 198 5.19 4.97 1.66
CA ASP A 198 3.79 5.12 1.30
C ASP A 198 2.90 4.11 2.06
N ALA A 199 3.36 2.87 2.22
CA ALA A 199 2.65 1.85 2.98
C ALA A 199 2.60 2.16 4.48
N LEU A 200 3.72 2.55 5.07
CA LEU A 200 3.80 2.93 6.50
C LEU A 200 2.95 4.18 6.80
N SER A 201 2.93 5.16 5.89
CA SER A 201 2.10 6.36 6.04
C SER A 201 0.60 6.09 5.96
N ALA A 202 0.21 4.97 5.34
CA ALA A 202 -1.17 4.52 5.27
C ALA A 202 -1.64 3.77 6.53
N CYS A 203 -0.71 3.35 7.41
CA CYS A 203 -1.01 2.76 8.72
C CYS A 203 -1.28 3.86 9.74
N ASP A 204 -2.31 3.69 10.56
CA ASP A 204 -2.62 4.63 11.65
C ASP A 204 -1.94 4.24 12.97
N GLU A 205 -1.57 2.98 13.14
CA GLU A 205 -1.03 2.37 14.35
C GLU A 205 0.41 2.80 14.64
N GLU A 206 0.81 2.76 15.93
CA GLU A 206 2.19 3.04 16.37
C GLU A 206 3.16 1.92 16.01
N LYS A 207 2.68 0.67 16.06
CA LYS A 207 3.44 -0.53 15.66
C LYS A 207 2.80 -1.18 14.46
N VAL A 208 3.64 -1.73 13.59
CA VAL A 208 3.20 -2.51 12.42
C VAL A 208 3.86 -3.88 12.41
N LYS A 209 3.16 -4.85 11.85
CA LYS A 209 3.69 -6.18 11.58
C LYS A 209 4.14 -6.26 10.13
N MET A 210 5.41 -6.60 9.93
CA MET A 210 5.97 -6.88 8.61
C MET A 210 6.21 -8.38 8.48
N GLU A 211 5.67 -9.00 7.45
CA GLU A 211 5.78 -10.43 7.21
C GLU A 211 6.56 -10.69 5.93
N PHE A 212 7.46 -11.69 5.98
CA PHE A 212 8.33 -12.07 4.88
C PHE A 212 8.37 -13.59 4.73
N SER A 213 8.83 -14.07 3.56
CA SER A 213 9.07 -15.50 3.33
C SER A 213 10.41 -15.78 2.67
N ALA A 214 10.80 -15.03 1.64
CA ALA A 214 12.05 -15.22 0.91
C ALA A 214 12.56 -13.90 0.33
N PRO A 215 13.86 -13.79 -0.06
CA PRO A 215 14.44 -12.57 -0.63
C PRO A 215 13.76 -12.07 -1.93
N THR A 216 13.02 -12.96 -2.59
CA THR A 216 12.31 -12.68 -3.85
C THR A 216 10.79 -12.58 -3.69
N SER A 217 10.28 -12.77 -2.48
CA SER A 217 8.85 -12.69 -2.16
C SER A 217 8.47 -11.30 -1.64
N GLY A 218 7.20 -10.92 -1.80
CA GLY A 218 6.72 -9.64 -1.29
C GLY A 218 6.80 -9.54 0.24
N CYS A 219 7.04 -8.33 0.74
CA CYS A 219 6.82 -7.97 2.14
C CYS A 219 5.35 -7.63 2.33
N PHE A 220 4.72 -8.13 3.40
CA PHE A 220 3.36 -7.79 3.78
C PHE A 220 3.39 -6.93 5.05
N ILE A 221 2.69 -5.81 5.04
CA ILE A 221 2.53 -4.92 6.20
C ILE A 221 1.07 -5.00 6.64
N LYS A 222 0.86 -5.33 7.91
CA LYS A 222 -0.45 -5.57 8.53
C LYS A 222 -0.54 -4.95 9.92
N SER A 223 -1.75 -4.91 10.47
CA SER A 223 -1.97 -4.60 11.89
C SER A 223 -1.33 -5.67 12.78
N VAL A 224 -0.78 -5.24 13.92
CA VAL A 224 -0.25 -6.15 14.95
C VAL A 224 -1.39 -6.93 15.61
N GLU A 225 -2.58 -6.33 15.72
CA GLU A 225 -3.77 -6.94 16.34
C GLU A 225 -4.37 -8.06 15.51
N GLY A 226 -3.95 -8.21 14.25
CA GLY A 226 -4.40 -9.30 13.36
C GLY A 226 -5.84 -9.17 12.87
N ASP A 227 -6.39 -7.95 12.88
CA ASP A 227 -7.78 -7.67 12.46
C ASP A 227 -7.99 -7.73 10.94
N ASP A 228 -6.91 -7.91 10.16
CA ASP A 228 -6.91 -7.92 8.69
C ASP A 228 -7.66 -6.73 8.04
N SER A 229 -7.83 -5.61 8.76
CA SER A 229 -8.51 -4.42 8.25
C SER A 229 -7.79 -3.81 7.06
N TYR A 230 -6.48 -4.06 6.98
CA TYR A 230 -5.65 -3.73 5.82
C TYR A 230 -4.50 -4.72 5.62
N ILE A 231 -4.11 -4.87 4.37
CA ILE A 231 -2.91 -5.60 3.94
C ILE A 231 -2.21 -4.78 2.86
N TYR A 232 -0.96 -4.40 3.11
CA TYR A 232 -0.10 -3.81 2.09
C TYR A 232 0.97 -4.82 1.69
N MET A 233 1.15 -5.04 0.39
CA MET A 233 2.21 -5.89 -0.15
C MET A 233 3.14 -5.04 -1.02
N ILE A 234 4.45 -5.19 -0.82
CA ILE A 234 5.49 -4.52 -1.60
C ILE A 234 6.42 -5.59 -2.17
N LEU A 235 6.56 -5.61 -3.50
CA LEU A 235 7.51 -6.50 -4.15
C LEU A 235 8.95 -6.03 -3.90
N PRO A 236 9.89 -6.97 -3.68
CA PRO A 236 11.29 -6.62 -3.48
C PRO A 236 11.97 -6.18 -4.78
N VAL A 237 13.05 -5.44 -4.62
CA VAL A 237 14.01 -5.14 -5.67
C VAL A 237 15.16 -6.14 -5.58
N ARG A 238 15.59 -6.70 -6.71
CA ARG A 238 16.74 -7.61 -6.73
C ARG A 238 18.00 -6.87 -6.27
N LEU A 239 18.68 -7.46 -5.29
CA LEU A 239 20.00 -7.04 -4.87
C LEU A 239 21.04 -7.70 -5.77
N TYR A 240 21.83 -6.89 -6.45
CA TYR A 240 23.01 -7.37 -7.16
C TYR A 240 24.20 -7.29 -6.20
N ASN A 241 24.96 -8.37 -6.10
CA ASN A 241 26.20 -8.45 -5.34
C ASN A 241 27.33 -7.76 -6.09
#